data_14827fd24e846fb8c61c709867bdf50b
#
_entry.id   14827fd24e846fb8c61c709867bdf50b
#
_cell.length_a   1.000
_cell.length_b   1.000
_cell.length_c   1.000
_cell.angle_alpha   90.00
_cell.angle_beta   90.00
_cell.angle_gamma   90.00
#
_symmetry.space_group_name_H-M   'P 1'
#
loop_
_entity.id
_entity.type
_entity.pdbx_description
1 polymer ?
#
loop_
_entity_poly.entity_id
_entity_poly.type
_entity_poly.pdbx_seq_one_letter_code
_entity_poly.pdbx_strand_id
1 'polypeptide(L)'
;MEFNPGHMRGITNKLGLLACVTAVATLAPAASQAADVKAARVWAGPEYTRVVFDLSGPATYKMSQGDTPGSVVLDIAGSAVAPDFSAPGGQGLFKSMSTGKQGAAARMTAMVDPKAKPKSFLLKPAGDYGYRLVLDLYPGGQADPGDNAPGDDDTPAAAKAVADAPADAPVATVTSSKSRNAKTPPAGVPPMAGGGRKVVVAIDAGHGGEDPGARGATGLREKDVTLMVARELADQINRQPGMQAVLTRNGDYFIPLKRRYQIAREHNADMFVSIHADAFKNSDAKGSSVWVLSPRGKTSEAARWLADRENRADLVGGVSLDDKDDSLAAVLLDLQQGYAMQASEQIAGNVLKALGRLGPTHRGYVERANFVVLRSPDVPSILVETAFITNPSEETRLRNEGHRQELASAVLGGVRNYFESMPPPGTWFAAQAARRNGTYVASTPAPVESGDGSDDSSDIRAPAKTSAKSVARAPAAPDKPSKVVAKADAPAKKGSSGRADENIRDLHRVGRGETLTGIAQQYGVSVGALKLANKMNDNTVRVGSVMVIPSG
;
A
#
# COMPACT_ATOMS: atom_id res chain seq x y z
N MET A 1 59.16 31.89 -59.89
CA MET A 1 59.15 32.52 -61.23
C MET A 1 57.72 32.54 -61.64
N GLU A 2 57.10 33.72 -61.44
CA GLU A 2 56.69 34.65 -62.47
C GLU A 2 55.43 34.19 -63.21
N PHE A 3 54.40 34.89 -63.41
CA PHE A 3 53.92 36.26 -63.32
C PHE A 3 52.48 36.24 -63.85
N ASN A 4 51.59 36.93 -63.21
CA ASN A 4 50.35 37.57 -63.67
C ASN A 4 50.50 38.27 -65.03
N PRO A 5 49.50 38.87 -65.72
CA PRO A 5 48.14 39.27 -65.41
C PRO A 5 47.14 39.29 -66.57
N GLY A 6 45.87 39.61 -66.26
CA GLY A 6 45.25 40.66 -67.07
C GLY A 6 43.85 40.41 -67.66
N HIS A 7 42.92 41.22 -67.22
CA HIS A 7 41.91 42.07 -67.90
C HIS A 7 40.59 41.45 -68.44
N MET A 8 39.53 41.73 -67.76
CA MET A 8 38.49 42.79 -68.06
C MET A 8 37.39 42.49 -69.09
N ARG A 9 36.18 42.66 -68.59
CA ARG A 9 34.95 43.17 -69.22
C ARG A 9 34.01 42.20 -69.95
N GLY A 10 32.74 42.22 -69.51
CA GLY A 10 31.57 41.84 -70.30
C GLY A 10 30.30 41.67 -69.48
N ILE A 11 29.63 42.80 -69.25
CA ILE A 11 28.28 42.84 -68.67
C ILE A 11 27.29 42.39 -69.74
N THR A 12 26.49 41.36 -69.50
CA THR A 12 25.22 41.22 -70.20
C THR A 12 24.18 40.60 -69.22
N ASN A 13 23.20 41.44 -68.94
CA ASN A 13 21.92 41.06 -68.27
C ASN A 13 21.22 39.95 -69.04
N LYS A 14 20.91 38.87 -68.38
CA LYS A 14 19.78 37.99 -68.74
C LYS A 14 18.93 37.72 -67.57
N LEU A 15 17.70 38.27 -67.57
CA LEU A 15 16.57 37.93 -66.78
C LEU A 15 16.34 36.39 -66.82
N GLY A 16 16.62 35.71 -65.77
CA GLY A 16 16.27 34.27 -65.56
C GLY A 16 15.04 34.15 -64.67
N LEU A 17 13.99 33.70 -65.28
CA LEU A 17 12.70 33.42 -64.71
C LEU A 17 12.85 32.38 -63.57
N LEU A 18 12.63 32.80 -62.29
CA LEU A 18 12.65 31.93 -61.11
C LEU A 18 11.34 31.18 -61.07
N ALA A 19 11.31 29.92 -61.55
CA ALA A 19 10.17 29.00 -61.35
C ALA A 19 10.15 28.52 -59.90
N CYS A 20 9.24 29.07 -59.09
CA CYS A 20 8.89 28.52 -57.76
C CYS A 20 8.23 27.17 -57.97
N VAL A 21 8.96 26.09 -57.79
CA VAL A 21 8.39 24.75 -57.59
C VAL A 21 7.90 24.69 -56.14
N THR A 22 6.61 24.93 -55.93
CA THR A 22 5.92 24.60 -54.69
C THR A 22 5.83 23.07 -54.56
N ALA A 23 6.74 22.51 -53.77
CA ALA A 23 6.62 21.11 -53.31
C ALA A 23 5.41 21.03 -52.37
N VAL A 24 4.29 20.57 -52.90
CA VAL A 24 3.16 20.12 -52.08
C VAL A 24 3.62 18.82 -51.40
N ALA A 25 4.09 18.96 -50.16
CA ALA A 25 4.28 17.81 -49.29
C ALA A 25 2.88 17.22 -49.01
N THR A 26 2.51 16.19 -49.76
CA THR A 26 1.38 15.34 -49.37
C THR A 26 1.72 14.69 -48.05
N LEU A 27 1.11 15.18 -46.96
CA LEU A 27 1.04 14.43 -45.70
C LEU A 27 0.28 13.12 -46.05
N ALA A 28 1.03 12.06 -46.28
CA ALA A 28 0.46 10.74 -46.28
C ALA A 28 -0.12 10.52 -44.87
N PRO A 29 -1.40 10.08 -44.74
CA PRO A 29 -1.91 9.70 -43.45
C PRO A 29 -0.97 8.63 -42.88
N ALA A 30 -0.46 8.84 -41.65
CA ALA A 30 0.33 7.85 -40.96
C ALA A 30 -0.50 6.55 -40.96
N ALA A 31 -0.03 5.56 -41.74
CA ALA A 31 -0.66 4.26 -41.76
C ALA A 31 -0.69 3.79 -40.30
N SER A 32 -1.89 3.70 -39.73
CA SER A 32 -2.10 3.06 -38.44
C SER A 32 -1.45 1.69 -38.56
N GLN A 33 -0.35 1.47 -37.87
CA GLN A 33 0.31 0.16 -37.87
C GLN A 33 -0.68 -0.84 -37.30
N ALA A 34 -1.02 -1.83 -38.09
CA ALA A 34 -1.86 -2.94 -37.68
C ALA A 34 -1.27 -3.59 -36.42
N ALA A 35 -2.03 -3.65 -35.36
CA ALA A 35 -1.58 -4.18 -34.07
C ALA A 35 -2.08 -5.61 -33.90
N ASP A 36 -1.28 -6.60 -34.28
CA ASP A 36 -1.66 -8.01 -34.18
C ASP A 36 -1.87 -8.46 -32.75
N VAL A 37 -2.86 -9.34 -32.53
CA VAL A 37 -3.12 -10.00 -31.25
C VAL A 37 -2.16 -11.17 -31.10
N LYS A 38 -1.21 -11.06 -30.16
CA LYS A 38 -0.15 -12.05 -29.95
C LYS A 38 -0.56 -13.17 -29.02
N ALA A 39 -1.21 -12.83 -27.89
CA ALA A 39 -1.60 -13.79 -26.87
C ALA A 39 -2.83 -13.29 -26.13
N ALA A 40 -3.48 -14.20 -25.40
CA ALA A 40 -4.51 -13.85 -24.43
C ALA A 40 -4.26 -14.58 -23.11
N ARG A 41 -4.55 -13.91 -22.00
CA ARG A 41 -4.38 -14.43 -20.64
C ARG A 41 -5.61 -14.13 -19.82
N VAL A 42 -5.92 -14.98 -18.84
CA VAL A 42 -7.10 -14.83 -17.98
C VAL A 42 -6.73 -14.99 -16.53
N TRP A 43 -7.33 -14.16 -15.68
CA TRP A 43 -7.28 -14.27 -14.22
C TRP A 43 -8.66 -14.05 -13.63
N ALA A 44 -9.11 -14.97 -12.79
CA ALA A 44 -10.38 -14.86 -12.09
C ALA A 44 -10.13 -14.42 -10.64
N GLY A 45 -10.62 -13.24 -10.30
CA GLY A 45 -10.70 -12.72 -8.93
C GLY A 45 -12.13 -12.74 -8.40
N PRO A 46 -12.33 -12.44 -7.10
CA PRO A 46 -13.66 -12.40 -6.50
C PRO A 46 -14.50 -11.21 -6.98
N GLU A 47 -13.87 -10.10 -7.34
CA GLU A 47 -14.55 -8.88 -7.77
C GLU A 47 -14.78 -8.83 -9.28
N TYR A 48 -13.87 -9.40 -10.07
CA TYR A 48 -13.97 -9.48 -11.53
C TYR A 48 -13.11 -10.60 -12.10
N THR A 49 -13.39 -10.96 -13.36
CA THR A 49 -12.51 -11.81 -14.17
C THR A 49 -11.91 -10.95 -15.27
N ARG A 50 -10.59 -10.92 -15.39
CA ARG A 50 -9.86 -10.14 -16.39
C ARG A 50 -9.33 -11.01 -17.50
N VAL A 51 -9.59 -10.61 -18.74
CA VAL A 51 -8.96 -11.15 -19.95
C VAL A 51 -8.07 -10.06 -20.55
N VAL A 52 -6.81 -10.39 -20.80
CA VAL A 52 -5.82 -9.46 -21.37
C VAL A 52 -5.36 -10.00 -22.69
N PHE A 53 -5.43 -9.17 -23.73
CA PHE A 53 -4.90 -9.46 -25.06
C PHE A 53 -3.61 -8.66 -25.24
N ASP A 54 -2.49 -9.34 -25.46
CA ASP A 54 -1.20 -8.71 -25.77
C ASP A 54 -1.17 -8.32 -27.25
N LEU A 55 -0.88 -7.04 -27.52
CA LEU A 55 -0.89 -6.47 -28.87
C LEU A 55 0.53 -6.13 -29.34
N SER A 56 0.78 -6.19 -30.64
CA SER A 56 2.07 -5.81 -31.22
C SER A 56 2.31 -4.29 -31.26
N GLY A 57 1.25 -3.49 -31.14
CA GLY A 57 1.28 -2.03 -31.25
C GLY A 57 0.00 -1.37 -30.74
N PRO A 58 -0.13 -0.05 -30.90
CA PRO A 58 -1.36 0.66 -30.59
C PRO A 58 -2.50 0.18 -31.51
N ALA A 59 -3.70 0.05 -30.98
CA ALA A 59 -4.86 -0.43 -31.72
C ALA A 59 -6.09 0.44 -31.46
N THR A 60 -7.03 0.42 -32.38
CA THR A 60 -8.41 0.86 -32.17
C THR A 60 -9.31 -0.37 -32.17
N TYR A 61 -10.32 -0.37 -31.33
CA TYR A 61 -11.20 -1.52 -31.21
C TYR A 61 -12.65 -1.07 -30.99
N LYS A 62 -13.58 -1.99 -31.23
CA LYS A 62 -14.99 -1.84 -30.88
C LYS A 62 -15.42 -3.05 -30.07
N MET A 63 -16.06 -2.81 -28.94
CA MET A 63 -16.74 -3.85 -28.16
C MET A 63 -18.23 -3.84 -28.50
N SER A 64 -18.82 -5.00 -28.69
CA SER A 64 -20.24 -5.19 -28.90
C SER A 64 -20.71 -6.51 -28.26
N GLN A 65 -22.01 -6.62 -28.05
CA GLN A 65 -22.63 -7.87 -27.64
C GLN A 65 -22.81 -8.74 -28.89
N GLY A 66 -22.49 -10.01 -28.81
CA GLY A 66 -22.75 -10.96 -29.91
C GLY A 66 -24.19 -11.48 -29.92
N ASP A 67 -24.50 -12.29 -30.92
CA ASP A 67 -25.87 -12.79 -31.17
C ASP A 67 -26.34 -13.81 -30.11
N THR A 68 -25.42 -14.41 -29.39
CA THR A 68 -25.71 -15.39 -28.33
C THR A 68 -25.64 -14.72 -26.94
N PRO A 69 -26.59 -15.00 -26.02
CA PRO A 69 -26.51 -14.51 -24.66
C PRO A 69 -25.18 -14.91 -24.00
N GLY A 70 -24.50 -13.94 -23.40
CA GLY A 70 -23.18 -14.16 -22.81
C GLY A 70 -22.02 -14.14 -23.83
N SER A 71 -22.27 -13.65 -25.06
CA SER A 71 -21.22 -13.44 -26.06
C SER A 71 -20.80 -11.99 -26.12
N VAL A 72 -19.51 -11.73 -25.93
CA VAL A 72 -18.85 -10.42 -26.03
C VAL A 72 -17.90 -10.44 -27.21
N VAL A 73 -18.08 -9.50 -28.14
CA VAL A 73 -17.29 -9.40 -29.37
C VAL A 73 -16.38 -8.17 -29.29
N LEU A 74 -15.10 -8.38 -29.57
CA LEU A 74 -14.08 -7.32 -29.70
C LEU A 74 -13.54 -7.36 -31.13
N ASP A 75 -13.82 -6.32 -31.91
CA ASP A 75 -13.29 -6.12 -33.26
C ASP A 75 -12.11 -5.15 -33.20
N ILE A 76 -10.90 -5.64 -33.47
CA ILE A 76 -9.66 -4.87 -33.41
C ILE A 76 -9.30 -4.49 -34.84
N ALA A 77 -9.38 -3.18 -35.13
CA ALA A 77 -9.29 -2.66 -36.50
C ALA A 77 -7.89 -2.86 -37.09
N GLY A 78 -7.84 -3.26 -38.37
CA GLY A 78 -6.59 -3.41 -39.13
C GLY A 78 -5.62 -4.46 -38.55
N SER A 79 -6.10 -5.39 -37.75
CA SER A 79 -5.29 -6.33 -36.97
C SER A 79 -5.50 -7.76 -37.45
N ALA A 80 -4.50 -8.62 -37.21
CA ALA A 80 -4.60 -10.06 -37.38
C ALA A 80 -4.36 -10.77 -36.04
N VAL A 81 -4.76 -12.03 -35.96
CA VAL A 81 -4.42 -12.90 -34.84
C VAL A 81 -3.14 -13.65 -35.20
N ALA A 82 -2.17 -13.66 -34.29
CA ALA A 82 -0.90 -14.35 -34.51
C ALA A 82 -1.13 -15.85 -34.80
N PRO A 83 -0.31 -16.47 -35.70
CA PRO A 83 -0.50 -17.88 -36.07
C PRO A 83 -0.38 -18.85 -34.90
N ASP A 84 0.42 -18.47 -33.88
CA ASP A 84 0.68 -19.24 -32.67
C ASP A 84 -0.25 -18.87 -31.50
N PHE A 85 -1.27 -18.04 -31.78
CA PHE A 85 -2.25 -17.65 -30.76
C PHE A 85 -3.01 -18.88 -30.25
N SER A 86 -3.04 -19.01 -28.93
CA SER A 86 -3.84 -20.02 -28.22
C SER A 86 -4.84 -19.33 -27.30
N ALA A 87 -6.10 -19.71 -27.43
CA ALA A 87 -7.16 -19.21 -26.57
C ALA A 87 -6.95 -19.73 -25.14
N PRO A 88 -7.08 -18.85 -24.11
CA PRO A 88 -6.95 -19.28 -22.73
C PRO A 88 -8.11 -20.18 -22.31
N GLY A 89 -7.88 -21.06 -21.35
CA GLY A 89 -8.92 -21.89 -20.74
C GLY A 89 -9.92 -21.07 -19.93
N GLY A 90 -11.14 -21.58 -19.77
CA GLY A 90 -12.19 -20.93 -18.99
C GLY A 90 -11.82 -20.76 -17.51
N GLN A 91 -12.06 -19.55 -16.97
CA GLN A 91 -11.85 -19.22 -15.56
C GLN A 91 -12.91 -18.19 -15.11
N GLY A 92 -13.45 -18.37 -13.91
CA GLY A 92 -14.43 -17.44 -13.35
C GLY A 92 -15.62 -17.17 -14.27
N LEU A 93 -15.83 -15.89 -14.60
CA LEU A 93 -16.89 -15.44 -15.51
C LEU A 93 -16.56 -15.64 -16.98
N PHE A 94 -15.32 -15.86 -17.36
CA PHE A 94 -14.89 -16.20 -18.71
C PHE A 94 -15.00 -17.72 -18.95
N LYS A 95 -15.66 -18.13 -20.04
CA LYS A 95 -15.90 -19.55 -20.36
C LYS A 95 -15.02 -20.06 -21.48
N SER A 96 -14.98 -19.34 -22.59
CA SER A 96 -14.18 -19.70 -23.77
C SER A 96 -14.05 -18.53 -24.72
N MET A 97 -13.22 -18.69 -25.74
CA MET A 97 -13.02 -17.68 -26.79
C MET A 97 -12.83 -18.34 -28.13
N SER A 98 -13.33 -17.68 -29.16
CA SER A 98 -13.01 -17.96 -30.54
C SER A 98 -12.46 -16.74 -31.25
N THR A 99 -11.68 -16.96 -32.29
CA THR A 99 -11.10 -15.91 -33.13
C THR A 99 -11.61 -15.99 -34.53
N GLY A 100 -11.75 -14.84 -35.19
CA GLY A 100 -12.23 -14.74 -36.56
C GLY A 100 -11.76 -13.45 -37.23
N LYS A 101 -12.36 -13.12 -38.38
CA LYS A 101 -12.13 -11.87 -39.10
C LYS A 101 -13.46 -11.19 -39.38
N GLN A 102 -13.45 -9.86 -39.26
CA GLN A 102 -14.54 -8.98 -39.70
C GLN A 102 -13.98 -7.94 -40.64
N GLY A 103 -14.04 -8.22 -41.95
CA GLY A 103 -13.33 -7.40 -42.93
C GLY A 103 -11.82 -7.38 -42.67
N ALA A 104 -11.26 -6.19 -42.43
CA ALA A 104 -9.84 -6.01 -42.06
C ALA A 104 -9.58 -6.10 -40.56
N ALA A 105 -10.59 -6.34 -39.71
CA ALA A 105 -10.42 -6.42 -38.26
C ALA A 105 -10.23 -7.86 -37.79
N ALA A 106 -9.40 -8.07 -36.78
CA ALA A 106 -9.37 -9.29 -35.99
C ALA A 106 -10.58 -9.31 -35.06
N ARG A 107 -11.38 -10.34 -35.12
CA ARG A 107 -12.55 -10.53 -34.26
C ARG A 107 -12.24 -11.53 -33.15
N MET A 108 -12.39 -11.10 -31.92
CA MET A 108 -12.30 -11.94 -30.73
C MET A 108 -13.69 -12.07 -30.13
N THR A 109 -14.22 -13.29 -30.05
CA THR A 109 -15.54 -13.56 -29.47
C THR A 109 -15.35 -14.34 -28.18
N ALA A 110 -15.61 -13.68 -27.06
CA ALA A 110 -15.53 -14.27 -25.73
C ALA A 110 -16.92 -14.75 -25.29
N MET A 111 -17.02 -16.01 -24.87
CA MET A 111 -18.18 -16.53 -24.16
C MET A 111 -17.98 -16.32 -22.67
N VAL A 112 -18.91 -15.63 -22.04
CA VAL A 112 -18.85 -15.22 -20.63
C VAL A 112 -20.14 -15.64 -19.91
N ASP A 113 -20.16 -15.50 -18.58
CA ASP A 113 -21.40 -15.66 -17.84
C ASP A 113 -22.44 -14.66 -18.36
N PRO A 114 -23.67 -15.08 -18.70
CA PRO A 114 -24.69 -14.17 -19.26
C PRO A 114 -25.07 -12.99 -18.36
N LYS A 115 -24.81 -13.10 -17.06
CA LYS A 115 -25.02 -12.02 -16.09
C LYS A 115 -23.82 -11.09 -15.94
N ALA A 116 -22.67 -11.44 -16.54
CA ALA A 116 -21.47 -10.62 -16.43
C ALA A 116 -21.66 -9.26 -17.11
N LYS A 117 -21.12 -8.22 -16.50
CA LYS A 117 -21.04 -6.87 -17.06
C LYS A 117 -19.64 -6.67 -17.64
N PRO A 118 -19.46 -6.64 -18.97
CA PRO A 118 -18.16 -6.46 -19.60
C PRO A 118 -17.77 -4.98 -19.62
N LYS A 119 -16.50 -4.70 -19.34
CA LYS A 119 -15.85 -3.40 -19.53
C LYS A 119 -14.53 -3.62 -20.25
N SER A 120 -14.18 -2.78 -21.24
CA SER A 120 -12.93 -2.95 -21.97
C SER A 120 -12.19 -1.62 -22.10
N PHE A 121 -10.86 -1.69 -22.14
CA PHE A 121 -9.98 -0.53 -22.31
C PHE A 121 -8.60 -0.95 -22.82
N LEU A 122 -7.87 0.01 -23.39
CA LEU A 122 -6.50 -0.19 -23.88
C LEU A 122 -5.49 0.27 -22.84
N LEU A 123 -4.43 -0.52 -22.70
CA LEU A 123 -3.27 -0.17 -21.89
C LEU A 123 -2.07 0.14 -22.78
N LYS A 124 -1.40 1.25 -22.49
CA LYS A 124 -0.10 1.60 -23.04
C LYS A 124 0.99 0.70 -22.48
N PRO A 125 2.17 0.61 -23.13
CA PRO A 125 3.30 -0.12 -22.58
C PRO A 125 3.65 0.34 -21.15
N ALA A 126 3.84 -0.63 -20.23
CA ALA A 126 4.23 -0.40 -18.86
C ALA A 126 5.11 -1.54 -18.36
N GLY A 127 6.25 -1.23 -17.75
CA GLY A 127 7.23 -2.25 -17.34
C GLY A 127 7.70 -3.07 -18.55
N ASP A 128 7.64 -4.39 -18.43
CA ASP A 128 8.01 -5.34 -19.49
C ASP A 128 6.86 -5.64 -20.48
N TYR A 129 5.70 -4.99 -20.28
CA TYR A 129 4.51 -5.24 -21.10
C TYR A 129 4.38 -4.21 -22.22
N GLY A 130 4.02 -4.69 -23.43
CA GLY A 130 3.62 -3.89 -24.57
C GLY A 130 2.19 -3.32 -24.44
N TYR A 131 1.61 -2.97 -25.60
CA TYR A 131 0.19 -2.60 -25.67
C TYR A 131 -0.71 -3.78 -25.32
N ARG A 132 -1.79 -3.53 -24.60
CA ARG A 132 -2.75 -4.55 -24.17
C ARG A 132 -4.18 -4.06 -24.34
N LEU A 133 -5.06 -4.90 -24.82
CA LEU A 133 -6.50 -4.70 -24.72
C LEU A 133 -7.00 -5.55 -23.53
N VAL A 134 -7.70 -4.92 -22.62
CA VAL A 134 -8.25 -5.56 -21.41
C VAL A 134 -9.76 -5.68 -21.55
N LEU A 135 -10.29 -6.84 -21.14
CA LEU A 135 -11.71 -7.09 -20.96
C LEU A 135 -11.94 -7.55 -19.51
N ASP A 136 -12.54 -6.70 -18.71
CA ASP A 136 -12.96 -7.01 -17.35
C ASP A 136 -14.42 -7.43 -17.33
N LEU A 137 -14.71 -8.52 -16.65
CA LEU A 137 -16.02 -9.12 -16.50
C LEU A 137 -16.43 -9.03 -15.03
N TYR A 138 -17.40 -8.19 -14.71
CA TYR A 138 -17.90 -8.01 -13.34
C TYR A 138 -19.13 -8.89 -13.10
N PRO A 139 -19.33 -9.46 -11.89
CA PRO A 139 -20.54 -10.22 -11.56
C PRO A 139 -21.79 -9.35 -11.69
N GLY A 140 -22.85 -9.89 -12.32
CA GLY A 140 -24.14 -9.22 -12.36
C GLY A 140 -24.76 -9.12 -10.97
N GLY A 141 -25.13 -7.90 -10.54
CA GLY A 141 -25.75 -7.65 -9.25
C GLY A 141 -24.90 -6.84 -8.25
N GLN A 142 -23.62 -6.65 -8.50
CA GLN A 142 -22.83 -5.64 -7.79
C GLN A 142 -23.03 -4.26 -8.44
N ALA A 143 -23.20 -3.22 -7.61
CA ALA A 143 -23.09 -1.84 -8.06
C ALA A 143 -21.72 -1.68 -8.72
N ASP A 144 -21.65 -0.96 -9.85
CA ASP A 144 -20.38 -0.61 -10.48
C ASP A 144 -19.44 -0.06 -9.39
N PRO A 145 -18.24 -0.61 -9.22
CA PRO A 145 -17.23 0.07 -8.44
C PRO A 145 -16.87 1.31 -9.25
N GLY A 146 -17.44 2.44 -8.86
CA GLY A 146 -17.31 3.79 -9.38
C GLY A 146 -16.79 3.96 -10.80
N ASP A 147 -17.42 4.84 -11.52
CA ASP A 147 -17.16 5.33 -12.88
C ASP A 147 -15.75 5.94 -13.07
N ASN A 148 -14.70 5.25 -12.67
CA ASN A 148 -13.31 5.67 -12.69
C ASN A 148 -12.43 4.76 -13.55
N ALA A 149 -12.92 4.35 -14.70
CA ALA A 149 -12.04 3.96 -15.77
C ALA A 149 -12.06 5.08 -16.82
N PRO A 150 -10.91 5.44 -17.42
CA PRO A 150 -10.87 6.47 -18.44
C PRO A 150 -11.76 6.03 -19.60
N GLY A 151 -12.89 6.71 -19.77
CA GLY A 151 -13.65 6.66 -20.99
C GLY A 151 -12.82 7.32 -22.07
N ASP A 152 -12.40 6.55 -23.07
CA ASP A 152 -11.88 7.10 -24.33
C ASP A 152 -13.04 7.78 -25.07
N ASP A 153 -13.30 9.04 -24.70
CA ASP A 153 -14.06 9.97 -25.51
C ASP A 153 -13.12 11.06 -26.07
N ASP A 154 -12.11 10.60 -26.82
CA ASP A 154 -11.33 11.46 -27.72
C ASP A 154 -12.04 11.58 -29.08
N THR A 155 -13.22 12.19 -29.05
CA THR A 155 -13.76 12.84 -30.26
C THR A 155 -13.54 14.35 -30.07
N PRO A 156 -12.82 15.05 -30.95
CA PRO A 156 -12.59 16.48 -30.80
C PRO A 156 -13.88 17.24 -31.03
N ALA A 157 -14.59 17.60 -29.96
CA ALA A 157 -15.69 18.55 -30.02
C ALA A 157 -15.13 19.97 -30.02
N ALA A 158 -15.51 20.71 -31.05
CA ALA A 158 -15.16 22.09 -31.33
C ALA A 158 -15.39 23.00 -30.13
N ALA A 159 -14.40 23.86 -29.89
CA ALA A 159 -14.43 24.98 -28.95
C ALA A 159 -15.69 25.84 -29.14
N LYS A 160 -16.48 25.97 -28.07
CA LYS A 160 -17.41 27.10 -27.88
C LYS A 160 -17.04 27.81 -26.60
N ALA A 161 -16.60 29.04 -26.79
CA ALA A 161 -16.41 30.05 -25.76
C ALA A 161 -17.71 30.30 -25.03
N VAL A 162 -17.67 30.37 -23.70
CA VAL A 162 -18.72 30.98 -22.88
C VAL A 162 -18.06 31.99 -21.96
N ALA A 163 -18.51 33.24 -22.16
CA ALA A 163 -18.17 34.41 -21.39
C ALA A 163 -18.97 34.45 -20.06
N ASP A 164 -18.37 35.10 -19.09
CA ASP A 164 -18.90 35.86 -17.95
C ASP A 164 -20.30 35.53 -17.40
N ALA A 165 -20.35 35.29 -16.08
CA ALA A 165 -21.44 35.78 -15.22
C ALA A 165 -21.00 35.84 -13.74
N PRO A 166 -21.62 36.74 -12.92
CA PRO A 166 -20.99 37.43 -11.81
C PRO A 166 -21.24 36.78 -10.43
N ALA A 167 -20.39 37.22 -9.48
CA ALA A 167 -20.54 37.01 -8.04
C ALA A 167 -21.81 37.62 -7.50
N ASP A 168 -22.53 36.86 -6.66
CA ASP A 168 -23.23 37.27 -5.42
C ASP A 168 -24.33 36.27 -5.07
N ALA A 169 -24.16 35.57 -3.95
CA ALA A 169 -25.28 35.04 -3.17
C ALA A 169 -24.80 34.67 -1.74
N PRO A 170 -25.66 34.80 -0.73
CA PRO A 170 -25.29 35.08 0.66
C PRO A 170 -24.97 33.84 1.49
N VAL A 171 -24.09 34.04 2.48
CA VAL A 171 -23.72 33.11 3.55
C VAL A 171 -24.96 32.68 4.34
N ALA A 172 -25.31 31.41 4.26
CA ALA A 172 -26.30 30.78 5.13
C ALA A 172 -25.61 30.25 6.40
N THR A 173 -26.01 30.78 7.52
CA THR A 173 -25.66 30.40 8.88
C THR A 173 -26.18 28.99 9.16
N VAL A 174 -25.28 28.01 9.31
CA VAL A 174 -25.65 26.65 9.71
C VAL A 174 -25.67 26.55 11.23
N THR A 175 -26.87 26.49 11.79
CA THR A 175 -27.10 26.14 13.19
C THR A 175 -26.70 24.68 13.46
N SER A 176 -25.81 24.51 14.44
CA SER A 176 -25.34 23.23 14.97
C SER A 176 -26.50 22.39 15.53
N SER A 177 -26.90 21.34 14.85
CA SER A 177 -27.73 20.29 15.42
C SER A 177 -26.81 19.14 15.88
N LYS A 178 -26.80 18.88 17.19
CA LYS A 178 -26.19 17.71 17.84
C LYS A 178 -26.83 16.45 17.29
N SER A 179 -26.15 15.76 16.39
CA SER A 179 -26.48 14.38 16.05
C SER A 179 -25.58 13.43 16.86
N ARG A 180 -26.17 12.85 17.91
CA ARG A 180 -25.68 11.65 18.57
C ARG A 180 -26.05 10.47 17.66
N ASN A 181 -25.11 9.98 16.88
CA ASN A 181 -25.17 8.61 16.35
C ASN A 181 -23.80 7.97 16.48
N ALA A 182 -23.53 7.46 17.69
CA ALA A 182 -22.56 6.40 17.85
C ALA A 182 -23.15 5.18 17.13
N LYS A 183 -22.61 4.82 15.98
CA LYS A 183 -22.94 3.54 15.32
C LYS A 183 -22.50 2.41 16.25
N THR A 184 -23.47 1.68 16.75
CA THR A 184 -23.30 0.38 17.40
C THR A 184 -22.52 -0.53 16.44
N PRO A 185 -21.46 -1.24 16.89
CA PRO A 185 -20.77 -2.22 16.05
C PRO A 185 -21.75 -3.29 15.57
N PRO A 186 -21.61 -3.84 14.35
CA PRO A 186 -22.46 -4.91 13.88
C PRO A 186 -22.37 -6.10 14.85
N ALA A 187 -23.51 -6.52 15.38
CA ALA A 187 -23.65 -7.74 16.15
C ALA A 187 -23.34 -8.94 15.26
N GLY A 188 -22.28 -9.71 15.57
CA GLY A 188 -22.02 -10.90 14.77
C GLY A 188 -20.79 -11.74 15.07
N VAL A 189 -20.02 -11.47 16.12
CA VAL A 189 -18.94 -12.39 16.52
C VAL A 189 -19.22 -12.84 17.97
N PRO A 190 -19.42 -14.14 18.21
CA PRO A 190 -19.63 -14.63 19.57
C PRO A 190 -18.41 -14.31 20.45
N PRO A 191 -18.61 -13.83 21.68
CA PRO A 191 -17.50 -13.56 22.59
C PRO A 191 -16.74 -14.86 22.87
N MET A 192 -15.41 -14.83 22.66
CA MET A 192 -14.55 -15.95 22.98
C MET A 192 -14.58 -16.21 24.49
N ALA A 193 -14.45 -17.50 24.89
CA ALA A 193 -14.21 -17.86 26.27
C ALA A 193 -12.97 -17.14 26.80
N GLY A 194 -13.17 -16.06 27.54
CA GLY A 194 -12.10 -15.18 27.99
C GLY A 194 -12.38 -13.70 27.86
N GLY A 195 -13.47 -13.28 27.16
CA GLY A 195 -13.89 -11.89 27.01
C GLY A 195 -13.06 -11.10 25.97
N GLY A 196 -13.73 -10.47 25.03
CA GLY A 196 -13.15 -9.61 24.01
C GLY A 196 -13.14 -10.21 22.60
N ARG A 197 -13.20 -9.34 21.56
CA ARG A 197 -13.09 -9.75 20.16
C ARG A 197 -11.65 -10.18 19.80
N LYS A 198 -11.50 -10.93 18.73
CA LYS A 198 -10.18 -11.16 18.13
C LYS A 198 -9.62 -9.89 17.54
N VAL A 199 -8.30 -9.74 17.54
CA VAL A 199 -7.65 -8.77 16.66
C VAL A 199 -7.64 -9.33 15.25
N VAL A 200 -7.92 -8.47 14.28
CA VAL A 200 -7.96 -8.81 12.86
C VAL A 200 -6.70 -8.27 12.19
N VAL A 201 -5.91 -9.15 11.58
CA VAL A 201 -4.72 -8.81 10.80
C VAL A 201 -5.05 -9.01 9.33
N ALA A 202 -5.12 -7.93 8.57
CA ALA A 202 -5.21 -8.00 7.12
C ALA A 202 -3.83 -8.24 6.53
N ILE A 203 -3.69 -9.27 5.72
CA ILE A 203 -2.45 -9.68 5.08
C ILE A 203 -2.61 -9.46 3.58
N ASP A 204 -1.78 -8.62 3.02
CA ASP A 204 -1.72 -8.36 1.61
C ASP A 204 -0.58 -9.16 0.98
N ALA A 205 -0.91 -9.98 0.01
CA ALA A 205 0.08 -10.60 -0.85
C ALA A 205 0.35 -9.66 -2.03
N GLY A 206 1.53 -9.04 -2.07
CA GLY A 206 1.92 -8.11 -3.13
C GLY A 206 1.74 -8.69 -4.53
N HIS A 207 1.48 -7.84 -5.52
CA HIS A 207 1.29 -8.23 -6.92
C HIS A 207 0.10 -9.16 -7.17
N GLY A 208 0.12 -9.92 -8.25
CA GLY A 208 -0.93 -10.90 -8.60
C GLY A 208 -1.50 -10.70 -10.00
N GLY A 209 -2.08 -11.76 -10.56
CA GLY A 209 -2.66 -11.73 -11.88
C GLY A 209 -1.64 -11.37 -12.97
N GLU A 210 -1.93 -10.32 -13.70
CA GLU A 210 -1.05 -9.79 -14.75
C GLU A 210 0.22 -9.11 -14.23
N ASP A 211 0.24 -8.69 -12.98
CA ASP A 211 1.42 -8.13 -12.33
C ASP A 211 2.25 -9.24 -11.66
N PRO A 212 3.36 -9.68 -12.25
CA PRO A 212 4.19 -10.74 -11.68
C PRO A 212 5.08 -10.25 -10.53
N GLY A 213 5.22 -8.94 -10.32
CA GLY A 213 6.27 -8.37 -9.50
C GLY A 213 7.68 -8.61 -10.06
N ALA A 214 8.66 -8.65 -9.19
CA ALA A 214 10.03 -8.99 -9.54
C ALA A 214 10.20 -10.46 -9.95
N ARG A 215 11.31 -10.74 -10.65
CA ARG A 215 11.68 -12.10 -11.06
C ARG A 215 13.09 -12.42 -10.57
N GLY A 216 13.24 -13.59 -9.99
CA GLY A 216 14.53 -14.18 -9.66
C GLY A 216 15.25 -14.70 -10.92
N ALA A 217 16.54 -14.96 -10.78
CA ALA A 217 17.40 -15.44 -11.87
C ALA A 217 16.94 -16.80 -12.44
N THR A 218 16.30 -17.64 -11.62
CA THR A 218 15.77 -18.95 -12.04
C THR A 218 14.29 -18.91 -12.39
N GLY A 219 13.70 -17.70 -12.55
CA GLY A 219 12.34 -17.49 -13.01
C GLY A 219 11.25 -17.51 -11.91
N LEU A 220 11.63 -17.54 -10.62
CA LEU A 220 10.69 -17.38 -9.52
C LEU A 220 10.04 -15.99 -9.60
N ARG A 221 8.72 -15.93 -9.55
CA ARG A 221 7.97 -14.67 -9.60
C ARG A 221 7.61 -14.23 -8.19
N GLU A 222 7.72 -12.95 -7.94
CA GLU A 222 7.39 -12.36 -6.65
C GLU A 222 5.94 -12.64 -6.24
N LYS A 223 4.97 -12.47 -7.15
CA LYS A 223 3.55 -12.73 -6.86
C LYS A 223 3.26 -14.13 -6.31
N ASP A 224 4.06 -15.13 -6.72
CA ASP A 224 3.89 -16.51 -6.25
C ASP A 224 4.45 -16.65 -4.83
N VAL A 225 5.61 -16.06 -4.57
CA VAL A 225 6.26 -16.07 -3.25
C VAL A 225 5.41 -15.33 -2.22
N THR A 226 4.97 -14.12 -2.55
CA THR A 226 4.17 -13.28 -1.64
C THR A 226 2.87 -13.98 -1.24
N LEU A 227 2.21 -14.66 -2.20
CA LEU A 227 1.00 -15.43 -1.91
C LEU A 227 1.28 -16.63 -1.00
N MET A 228 2.40 -17.35 -1.23
CA MET A 228 2.77 -18.48 -0.37
C MET A 228 3.07 -18.03 1.05
N VAL A 229 3.86 -16.96 1.24
CA VAL A 229 4.19 -16.44 2.57
C VAL A 229 2.94 -15.85 3.27
N ALA A 230 2.10 -15.13 2.53
CA ALA A 230 0.87 -14.55 3.07
C ALA A 230 -0.12 -15.63 3.57
N ARG A 231 -0.27 -16.74 2.84
CA ARG A 231 -1.09 -17.89 3.26
C ARG A 231 -0.52 -18.55 4.51
N GLU A 232 0.79 -18.79 4.54
CA GLU A 232 1.43 -19.36 5.71
C GLU A 232 1.27 -18.46 6.95
N LEU A 233 1.43 -17.15 6.79
CA LEU A 233 1.20 -16.18 7.86
C LEU A 233 -0.27 -16.20 8.33
N ALA A 234 -1.22 -16.26 7.40
CA ALA A 234 -2.65 -16.34 7.72
C ALA A 234 -2.98 -17.60 8.52
N ASP A 235 -2.46 -18.74 8.10
CA ASP A 235 -2.64 -20.02 8.79
C ASP A 235 -2.04 -19.98 10.20
N GLN A 236 -0.84 -19.43 10.35
CA GLN A 236 -0.20 -19.28 11.65
C GLN A 236 -0.97 -18.31 12.56
N ILE A 237 -1.45 -17.17 12.04
CA ILE A 237 -2.27 -16.22 12.81
C ILE A 237 -3.59 -16.86 13.28
N ASN A 238 -4.28 -17.59 12.39
CA ASN A 238 -5.56 -18.20 12.71
C ASN A 238 -5.44 -19.31 13.77
N ARG A 239 -4.26 -19.88 13.95
CA ARG A 239 -3.96 -20.82 15.05
C ARG A 239 -3.69 -20.12 16.40
N GLN A 240 -3.49 -18.77 16.41
CA GLN A 240 -3.23 -18.03 17.64
C GLN A 240 -4.52 -17.67 18.39
N PRO A 241 -4.57 -17.87 19.71
CA PRO A 241 -5.68 -17.36 20.52
C PRO A 241 -5.82 -15.85 20.38
N GLY A 242 -7.05 -15.37 20.18
CA GLY A 242 -7.35 -13.94 20.13
C GLY A 242 -6.96 -13.25 18.83
N MET A 243 -6.54 -13.98 17.79
CA MET A 243 -6.16 -13.44 16.48
C MET A 243 -7.00 -14.04 15.34
N GLN A 244 -7.13 -13.29 14.26
CA GLN A 244 -7.77 -13.70 13.01
C GLN A 244 -7.07 -13.02 11.84
N ALA A 245 -6.84 -13.76 10.76
CA ALA A 245 -6.28 -13.26 9.52
C ALA A 245 -7.38 -13.03 8.47
N VAL A 246 -7.17 -12.00 7.64
CA VAL A 246 -7.91 -11.73 6.41
C VAL A 246 -6.90 -11.53 5.29
N LEU A 247 -6.99 -12.30 4.21
CA LEU A 247 -6.14 -12.13 3.04
C LEU A 247 -6.80 -11.16 2.05
N THR A 248 -6.03 -10.22 1.49
CA THR A 248 -6.53 -9.37 0.39
C THR A 248 -6.78 -10.20 -0.86
N ARG A 249 -5.88 -11.15 -1.16
CA ARG A 249 -6.07 -12.16 -2.20
C ARG A 249 -5.68 -13.55 -1.71
N ASN A 250 -6.45 -14.52 -2.14
CA ASN A 250 -6.20 -15.94 -1.87
C ASN A 250 -5.88 -16.75 -3.15
N GLY A 251 -5.72 -16.06 -4.29
CA GLY A 251 -5.44 -16.63 -5.60
C GLY A 251 -4.51 -15.74 -6.42
N ASP A 252 -4.25 -16.16 -7.67
CA ASP A 252 -3.44 -15.39 -8.62
C ASP A 252 -4.35 -14.46 -9.43
N TYR A 253 -4.68 -13.30 -8.85
CA TYR A 253 -5.39 -12.21 -9.51
C TYR A 253 -4.87 -10.87 -9.01
N PHE A 254 -5.01 -9.82 -9.83
CA PHE A 254 -4.57 -8.47 -9.51
C PHE A 254 -5.59 -7.74 -8.63
N ILE A 255 -5.11 -6.98 -7.66
CA ILE A 255 -5.90 -6.05 -6.85
C ILE A 255 -5.21 -4.68 -6.91
N PRO A 256 -5.94 -3.60 -7.29
CA PRO A 256 -5.41 -2.23 -7.24
C PRO A 256 -4.88 -1.86 -5.85
N LEU A 257 -3.81 -1.08 -5.78
CA LEU A 257 -3.14 -0.76 -4.50
C LEU A 257 -4.09 -0.11 -3.49
N LYS A 258 -4.93 0.81 -3.93
CA LYS A 258 -5.96 1.45 -3.08
C LYS A 258 -6.95 0.42 -2.54
N ARG A 259 -7.37 -0.53 -3.37
CA ARG A 259 -8.35 -1.57 -3.00
C ARG A 259 -7.83 -2.49 -1.89
N ARG A 260 -6.53 -2.75 -1.83
CA ARG A 260 -5.90 -3.62 -0.82
C ARG A 260 -6.14 -3.13 0.61
N TYR A 261 -5.84 -1.85 0.89
CA TYR A 261 -6.13 -1.31 2.23
C TYR A 261 -7.62 -1.04 2.47
N GLN A 262 -8.44 -0.83 1.43
CA GLN A 262 -9.90 -0.75 1.58
C GLN A 262 -10.49 -2.09 2.06
N ILE A 263 -10.02 -3.23 1.52
CA ILE A 263 -10.38 -4.57 2.00
C ILE A 263 -10.06 -4.70 3.49
N ALA A 264 -8.88 -4.25 3.94
CA ALA A 264 -8.54 -4.26 5.36
C ALA A 264 -9.56 -3.46 6.21
N ARG A 265 -9.95 -2.26 5.75
CA ARG A 265 -10.93 -1.41 6.44
C ARG A 265 -12.34 -2.04 6.48
N GLU A 266 -12.79 -2.64 5.39
CA GLU A 266 -14.08 -3.32 5.30
C GLU A 266 -14.19 -4.50 6.28
N HIS A 267 -13.05 -5.15 6.56
CA HIS A 267 -12.97 -6.23 7.55
C HIS A 267 -12.65 -5.75 8.96
N ASN A 268 -12.66 -4.43 9.21
CA ASN A 268 -12.31 -3.82 10.50
C ASN A 268 -10.96 -4.34 11.03
N ALA A 269 -9.96 -4.39 10.17
CA ALA A 269 -8.63 -4.85 10.53
C ALA A 269 -7.98 -3.89 11.55
N ASP A 270 -7.35 -4.47 12.57
CA ASP A 270 -6.56 -3.74 13.56
C ASP A 270 -5.16 -3.44 13.05
N MET A 271 -4.76 -4.10 11.96
CA MET A 271 -3.46 -3.95 11.33
C MET A 271 -3.48 -4.48 9.89
N PHE A 272 -2.66 -3.88 9.04
CA PHE A 272 -2.42 -4.31 7.66
C PHE A 272 -0.93 -4.61 7.45
N VAL A 273 -0.63 -5.76 6.86
CA VAL A 273 0.73 -6.21 6.53
C VAL A 273 0.81 -6.56 5.05
N SER A 274 1.56 -5.81 4.26
CA SER A 274 1.85 -6.14 2.86
C SER A 274 3.14 -6.94 2.78
N ILE A 275 3.11 -8.08 2.11
CA ILE A 275 4.24 -9.03 1.96
C ILE A 275 4.78 -8.90 0.56
N HIS A 276 6.08 -8.63 0.46
CA HIS A 276 6.85 -8.45 -0.75
C HIS A 276 8.16 -9.26 -0.75
N ALA A 277 8.80 -9.37 -1.91
CA ALA A 277 10.10 -9.99 -2.11
C ALA A 277 10.78 -9.38 -3.34
N ASP A 278 11.00 -8.09 -3.30
CA ASP A 278 11.26 -7.23 -4.46
C ASP A 278 12.64 -7.44 -5.11
N ALA A 279 12.84 -6.83 -6.25
CA ALA A 279 14.15 -6.69 -6.87
C ALA A 279 14.89 -5.49 -6.27
N PHE A 280 16.20 -5.61 -6.18
CA PHE A 280 17.06 -4.48 -5.89
C PHE A 280 18.02 -4.22 -7.04
N LYS A 281 18.48 -2.96 -7.18
CA LYS A 281 19.40 -2.57 -8.27
C LYS A 281 20.70 -3.37 -8.28
N ASN A 282 21.17 -3.77 -7.08
CA ASN A 282 22.33 -4.61 -6.90
C ASN A 282 21.86 -6.01 -6.49
N SER A 283 22.24 -7.04 -7.25
CA SER A 283 21.95 -8.44 -6.95
C SER A 283 22.62 -8.95 -5.66
N ASP A 284 23.55 -8.19 -5.08
CA ASP A 284 24.17 -8.53 -3.79
C ASP A 284 23.31 -8.09 -2.60
N ALA A 285 22.27 -7.27 -2.83
CA ALA A 285 21.34 -6.91 -1.78
C ALA A 285 20.69 -8.15 -1.20
N LYS A 286 20.63 -8.21 0.13
CA LYS A 286 20.13 -9.37 0.87
C LYS A 286 19.54 -8.95 2.21
N GLY A 287 18.75 -9.85 2.77
CA GLY A 287 18.11 -9.69 4.08
C GLY A 287 16.75 -9.03 4.00
N SER A 288 15.92 -9.33 4.99
CA SER A 288 14.58 -8.74 5.09
C SER A 288 14.64 -7.27 5.47
N SER A 289 13.64 -6.50 5.07
CA SER A 289 13.42 -5.12 5.55
C SER A 289 11.96 -4.85 5.88
N VAL A 290 11.70 -3.85 6.70
CA VAL A 290 10.35 -3.45 7.07
C VAL A 290 10.17 -1.97 6.84
N TRP A 291 9.05 -1.62 6.23
CA TRP A 291 8.75 -0.30 5.72
C TRP A 291 7.47 0.25 6.31
N VAL A 292 7.45 1.56 6.53
CA VAL A 292 6.25 2.30 6.91
C VAL A 292 6.02 3.48 5.98
N LEU A 293 4.79 3.96 5.94
CA LEU A 293 4.42 5.11 5.13
C LEU A 293 5.13 6.38 5.60
N SER A 294 5.66 7.13 4.65
CA SER A 294 6.07 8.52 4.83
C SER A 294 5.67 9.36 3.62
N PRO A 295 4.57 10.10 3.67
CA PRO A 295 4.08 10.87 2.53
C PRO A 295 5.06 11.96 2.07
N ARG A 296 5.85 12.51 3.00
CA ARG A 296 6.75 13.66 2.76
C ARG A 296 8.23 13.33 2.86
N GLY A 297 8.58 12.10 3.25
CA GLY A 297 9.96 11.72 3.54
C GLY A 297 10.33 10.38 2.91
N LYS A 298 11.63 10.15 2.85
CA LYS A 298 12.25 8.89 2.40
C LYS A 298 13.53 8.69 3.20
N THR A 299 13.84 7.47 3.56
CA THR A 299 15.11 7.17 4.26
C THR A 299 16.31 7.23 3.31
N SER A 300 16.09 6.96 2.01
CA SER A 300 17.17 6.98 1.01
C SER A 300 16.62 7.12 -0.41
N GLU A 301 17.48 7.39 -1.39
CA GLU A 301 17.11 7.34 -2.81
C GLU A 301 16.71 5.92 -3.25
N ALA A 302 17.31 4.89 -2.64
CA ALA A 302 16.90 3.51 -2.87
C ALA A 302 15.47 3.26 -2.36
N ALA A 303 15.11 3.81 -1.20
CA ALA A 303 13.75 3.76 -0.65
C ALA A 303 12.73 4.42 -1.58
N ARG A 304 13.08 5.57 -2.17
CA ARG A 304 12.24 6.22 -3.17
C ARG A 304 12.05 5.33 -4.40
N TRP A 305 13.16 4.81 -4.93
CA TRP A 305 13.12 3.98 -6.13
C TRP A 305 12.24 2.74 -5.94
N LEU A 306 12.33 2.10 -4.76
CA LEU A 306 11.50 0.95 -4.42
C LEU A 306 10.02 1.33 -4.39
N ALA A 307 9.66 2.39 -3.65
CA ALA A 307 8.27 2.84 -3.58
C ALA A 307 7.72 3.29 -4.95
N ASP A 308 8.52 3.98 -5.77
CA ASP A 308 8.12 4.39 -7.12
C ASP A 308 7.90 3.18 -8.03
N ARG A 309 8.64 2.08 -7.80
CA ARG A 309 8.47 0.83 -8.53
C ARG A 309 7.18 0.12 -8.13
N GLU A 310 6.97 -0.06 -6.83
CA GLU A 310 5.77 -0.69 -6.30
C GLU A 310 4.49 0.07 -6.65
N ASN A 311 4.53 1.40 -6.59
CA ASN A 311 3.40 2.24 -6.95
C ASN A 311 3.03 2.14 -8.45
N ARG A 312 3.94 1.67 -9.32
CA ARG A 312 3.63 1.41 -10.74
C ARG A 312 2.88 0.11 -11.00
N ALA A 313 2.67 -0.74 -9.98
CA ALA A 313 1.84 -1.94 -10.10
C ALA A 313 0.45 -1.61 -10.66
N ASP A 314 -0.15 -0.49 -10.24
CA ASP A 314 -1.45 -0.02 -10.75
C ASP A 314 -1.42 0.29 -12.26
N LEU A 315 -0.32 0.80 -12.81
CA LEU A 315 -0.16 0.99 -14.26
C LEU A 315 -0.09 -0.34 -15.02
N VAL A 316 0.52 -1.37 -14.43
CA VAL A 316 0.52 -2.73 -14.99
C VAL A 316 -0.90 -3.30 -14.96
N GLY A 317 -1.63 -3.10 -13.89
CA GLY A 317 -3.01 -3.50 -13.68
C GLY A 317 -4.04 -2.61 -14.40
N GLY A 318 -3.63 -1.53 -15.06
CA GLY A 318 -4.52 -0.65 -15.82
C GLY A 318 -5.38 0.28 -14.99
N VAL A 319 -4.92 0.66 -13.80
CA VAL A 319 -5.55 1.68 -12.96
C VAL A 319 -4.95 3.04 -13.29
N SER A 320 -5.80 4.06 -13.51
CA SER A 320 -5.33 5.43 -13.72
C SER A 320 -4.88 6.04 -12.38
N LEU A 321 -3.71 6.71 -12.41
CA LEU A 321 -3.20 7.46 -11.24
C LEU A 321 -3.81 8.86 -11.11
N ASP A 322 -4.71 9.25 -12.01
CA ASP A 322 -5.31 10.60 -12.06
C ASP A 322 -6.53 10.78 -11.14
N ASP A 323 -6.87 9.80 -10.32
CA ASP A 323 -7.89 9.94 -9.27
C ASP A 323 -7.45 10.98 -8.23
N LYS A 324 -7.76 12.24 -8.51
CA LYS A 324 -7.68 13.34 -7.55
C LYS A 324 -8.87 13.23 -6.61
N ASP A 325 -8.72 12.43 -5.56
CA ASP A 325 -9.70 12.36 -4.49
C ASP A 325 -9.68 13.63 -3.63
N ASP A 326 -10.86 14.12 -3.39
CA ASP A 326 -11.31 15.36 -2.78
C ASP A 326 -10.58 15.82 -1.52
N SER A 327 -10.25 17.11 -1.53
CA SER A 327 -9.47 17.81 -0.51
C SER A 327 -10.19 18.12 0.81
N LEU A 328 -11.50 17.89 0.96
CA LEU A 328 -12.24 18.25 2.17
C LEU A 328 -12.26 17.16 3.27
N ALA A 329 -12.09 15.89 2.88
CA ALA A 329 -11.90 14.78 3.82
C ALA A 329 -10.48 14.76 4.43
N ALA A 330 -9.54 15.50 3.86
CA ALA A 330 -8.11 15.42 4.17
C ALA A 330 -7.73 15.90 5.59
N VAL A 331 -8.47 16.84 6.19
CA VAL A 331 -8.08 17.45 7.49
C VAL A 331 -8.43 16.56 8.69
N LEU A 332 -9.56 15.86 8.67
CA LEU A 332 -9.91 14.86 9.70
C LEU A 332 -9.09 13.58 9.51
N LEU A 333 -8.71 13.28 8.26
CA LEU A 333 -7.83 12.17 7.90
C LEU A 333 -6.42 12.34 8.49
N ASP A 334 -5.90 13.56 8.55
CA ASP A 334 -4.51 13.85 8.98
C ASP A 334 -4.25 13.49 10.46
N LEU A 335 -5.25 13.66 11.34
CA LEU A 335 -5.13 13.29 12.76
C LEU A 335 -5.21 11.76 12.99
N GLN A 336 -6.12 11.07 12.29
CA GLN A 336 -6.25 9.62 12.38
C GLN A 336 -5.03 8.93 11.77
N GLN A 337 -4.53 9.45 10.65
CA GLN A 337 -3.32 8.96 10.01
C GLN A 337 -2.09 9.08 10.92
N GLY A 338 -2.01 10.13 11.75
CA GLY A 338 -0.93 10.29 12.72
C GLY A 338 -0.83 9.14 13.73
N TYR A 339 -1.96 8.68 14.27
CA TYR A 339 -2.01 7.52 15.18
C TYR A 339 -1.67 6.21 14.47
N ALA A 340 -2.23 6.01 13.28
CA ALA A 340 -1.95 4.81 12.48
C ALA A 340 -0.46 4.73 12.10
N MET A 341 0.17 5.84 11.74
CA MET A 341 1.59 5.90 11.44
C MET A 341 2.47 5.61 12.67
N GLN A 342 2.13 6.15 13.84
CA GLN A 342 2.89 5.87 15.07
C GLN A 342 2.79 4.39 15.46
N ALA A 343 1.61 3.80 15.36
CA ALA A 343 1.41 2.37 15.58
C ALA A 343 2.18 1.54 14.57
N SER A 344 2.18 1.93 13.28
CA SER A 344 2.94 1.28 12.21
C SER A 344 4.44 1.22 12.53
N GLU A 345 5.03 2.31 13.03
CA GLU A 345 6.44 2.36 13.44
C GLU A 345 6.76 1.34 14.54
N GLN A 346 5.90 1.24 15.55
CA GLN A 346 6.10 0.30 16.65
C GLN A 346 5.98 -1.15 16.20
N ILE A 347 4.98 -1.44 15.36
CA ILE A 347 4.78 -2.76 14.77
C ILE A 347 5.99 -3.13 13.90
N ALA A 348 6.39 -2.22 13.01
CA ALA A 348 7.53 -2.42 12.11
C ALA A 348 8.81 -2.70 12.88
N GLY A 349 9.07 -1.97 13.98
CA GLY A 349 10.21 -2.20 14.85
C GLY A 349 10.20 -3.59 15.49
N ASN A 350 9.05 -4.07 15.95
CA ASN A 350 8.89 -5.40 16.52
C ASN A 350 9.10 -6.49 15.47
N VAL A 351 8.54 -6.30 14.25
CA VAL A 351 8.69 -7.24 13.13
C VAL A 351 10.14 -7.29 12.65
N LEU A 352 10.78 -6.13 12.46
CA LEU A 352 12.19 -6.06 12.05
C LEU A 352 13.10 -6.76 13.05
N LYS A 353 12.88 -6.55 14.35
CA LYS A 353 13.62 -7.24 15.41
C LYS A 353 13.43 -8.76 15.37
N ALA A 354 12.21 -9.23 15.06
CA ALA A 354 11.93 -10.66 14.95
C ALA A 354 12.60 -11.27 13.71
N LEU A 355 12.52 -10.61 12.56
CA LEU A 355 13.21 -11.01 11.34
C LEU A 355 14.73 -11.02 11.51
N GLY A 356 15.29 -10.05 12.26
CA GLY A 356 16.72 -9.99 12.59
C GLY A 356 17.26 -11.16 13.41
N ARG A 357 16.37 -11.92 14.09
CA ARG A 357 16.74 -13.17 14.77
C ARG A 357 16.80 -14.36 13.82
N LEU A 358 16.05 -14.30 12.73
CA LEU A 358 16.05 -15.34 11.70
C LEU A 358 17.27 -15.25 10.77
N GLY A 359 17.71 -14.02 10.50
CA GLY A 359 18.84 -13.76 9.62
C GLY A 359 19.19 -12.28 9.53
N PRO A 360 20.17 -11.92 8.68
CA PRO A 360 20.53 -10.52 8.50
C PRO A 360 19.35 -9.73 7.92
N THR A 361 19.16 -8.51 8.42
CA THR A 361 18.24 -7.54 7.81
C THR A 361 19.01 -6.67 6.83
N HIS A 362 18.33 -6.17 5.79
CA HIS A 362 18.94 -5.27 4.79
C HIS A 362 19.47 -3.99 5.44
N ARG A 363 18.68 -3.45 6.36
CA ARG A 363 19.02 -2.31 7.22
C ARG A 363 18.68 -2.64 8.66
N GLY A 364 19.44 -2.12 9.59
CA GLY A 364 19.19 -2.30 11.03
C GLY A 364 18.07 -1.43 11.59
N TYR A 365 17.30 -0.74 10.76
CA TYR A 365 16.24 0.19 11.14
C TYR A 365 15.03 0.07 10.20
N VAL A 366 13.87 0.56 10.66
CA VAL A 366 12.64 0.65 9.88
C VAL A 366 12.81 1.69 8.79
N GLU A 367 12.57 1.30 7.55
CA GLU A 367 12.66 2.19 6.41
C GLU A 367 11.34 2.91 6.13
N ARG A 368 11.41 4.06 5.43
CA ARG A 368 10.27 4.93 5.18
C ARG A 368 10.23 5.35 3.72
N ALA A 369 9.06 5.21 3.09
CA ALA A 369 8.82 5.71 1.76
C ALA A 369 7.31 5.92 1.50
N ASN A 370 6.97 6.50 0.35
CA ASN A 370 5.60 6.83 0.01
C ASN A 370 4.91 5.69 -0.77
N PHE A 371 4.72 4.56 -0.13
CA PHE A 371 3.98 3.43 -0.70
C PHE A 371 2.47 3.69 -0.71
N VAL A 372 1.84 3.60 -1.88
CA VAL A 372 0.39 3.79 -2.02
C VAL A 372 -0.39 2.74 -1.22
N VAL A 373 0.06 1.50 -1.19
CA VAL A 373 -0.58 0.40 -0.48
C VAL A 373 -0.67 0.62 1.03
N LEU A 374 0.20 1.46 1.61
CA LEU A 374 0.24 1.78 3.04
C LEU A 374 -0.57 3.04 3.42
N ARG A 375 -1.31 3.64 2.49
CA ARG A 375 -2.03 4.90 2.71
C ARG A 375 -3.40 4.73 3.39
N SER A 376 -3.60 3.67 4.16
CA SER A 376 -4.80 3.59 5.00
C SER A 376 -4.84 4.77 5.98
N PRO A 377 -5.97 5.47 6.11
CA PRO A 377 -6.04 6.61 7.01
C PRO A 377 -6.11 6.22 8.49
N ASP A 378 -6.60 5.04 8.79
CA ASP A 378 -7.02 4.60 10.13
C ASP A 378 -6.47 3.23 10.56
N VAL A 379 -5.95 2.44 9.61
CA VAL A 379 -5.39 1.11 9.90
C VAL A 379 -3.86 1.19 9.91
N PRO A 380 -3.19 0.86 11.04
CA PRO A 380 -1.74 0.74 11.08
C PRO A 380 -1.23 -0.23 10.01
N SER A 381 -0.26 0.22 9.20
CA SER A 381 0.14 -0.51 7.99
C SER A 381 1.66 -0.60 7.88
N ILE A 382 2.17 -1.78 7.56
CA ILE A 382 3.58 -2.03 7.27
C ILE A 382 3.73 -2.80 5.96
N LEU A 383 4.88 -2.65 5.31
CA LEU A 383 5.31 -3.50 4.21
C LEU A 383 6.57 -4.26 4.64
N VAL A 384 6.59 -5.54 4.37
CA VAL A 384 7.68 -6.45 4.72
C VAL A 384 8.28 -7.00 3.44
N GLU A 385 9.52 -6.59 3.14
CA GLU A 385 10.36 -7.28 2.18
C GLU A 385 10.93 -8.51 2.87
N THR A 386 10.49 -9.67 2.47
CA THR A 386 10.94 -10.94 3.06
C THR A 386 12.38 -11.25 2.68
N ALA A 387 12.78 -10.88 1.47
CA ALA A 387 14.10 -11.02 0.87
C ALA A 387 14.16 -10.20 -0.42
N PHE A 388 15.31 -10.14 -1.10
CA PHE A 388 15.44 -9.61 -2.46
C PHE A 388 15.53 -10.76 -3.45
N ILE A 389 14.46 -10.99 -4.23
CA ILE A 389 14.33 -12.12 -5.15
C ILE A 389 15.41 -12.15 -6.24
N THR A 390 16.00 -10.98 -6.57
CA THR A 390 17.10 -10.86 -7.53
C THR A 390 18.42 -11.39 -7.01
N ASN A 391 18.54 -11.65 -5.70
CA ASN A 391 19.71 -12.32 -5.13
C ASN A 391 19.54 -13.84 -5.25
N PRO A 392 20.44 -14.56 -5.97
CA PRO A 392 20.26 -16.00 -6.22
C PRO A 392 20.21 -16.87 -4.95
N SER A 393 20.94 -16.47 -3.90
CA SER A 393 20.91 -17.19 -2.63
C SER A 393 19.58 -17.00 -1.89
N GLU A 394 19.00 -15.80 -1.96
CA GLU A 394 17.69 -15.53 -1.37
C GLU A 394 16.56 -16.12 -2.20
N GLU A 395 16.64 -16.09 -3.53
CA GLU A 395 15.69 -16.81 -4.40
C GLU A 395 15.62 -18.30 -4.03
N THR A 396 16.79 -18.94 -3.80
CA THR A 396 16.84 -20.34 -3.37
C THR A 396 16.16 -20.54 -2.01
N ARG A 397 16.37 -19.64 -1.06
CA ARG A 397 15.73 -19.70 0.26
C ARG A 397 14.22 -19.48 0.17
N LEU A 398 13.75 -18.55 -0.68
CA LEU A 398 12.33 -18.28 -0.89
C LEU A 398 11.58 -19.48 -1.51
N ARG A 399 12.27 -20.34 -2.27
CA ARG A 399 11.70 -21.61 -2.76
C ARG A 399 11.51 -22.65 -1.65
N ASN A 400 12.29 -22.54 -0.56
CA ASN A 400 12.23 -23.48 0.55
C ASN A 400 10.99 -23.18 1.42
N GLU A 401 10.12 -24.17 1.59
CA GLU A 401 8.90 -24.03 2.39
C GLU A 401 9.20 -23.76 3.86
N GLY A 402 10.16 -24.48 4.47
CA GLY A 402 10.55 -24.27 5.86
C GLY A 402 11.00 -22.84 6.12
N HIS A 403 11.78 -22.25 5.19
CA HIS A 403 12.19 -20.86 5.31
C HIS A 403 11.02 -19.88 5.21
N ARG A 404 10.03 -20.12 4.32
CA ARG A 404 8.82 -19.30 4.27
C ARG A 404 7.99 -19.39 5.57
N GLN A 405 7.92 -20.58 6.18
CA GLN A 405 7.29 -20.79 7.48
C GLN A 405 8.01 -20.03 8.59
N GLU A 406 9.34 -20.01 8.59
CA GLU A 406 10.15 -19.22 9.53
C GLU A 406 9.93 -17.71 9.35
N LEU A 407 9.89 -17.22 8.10
CA LEU A 407 9.57 -15.80 7.80
C LEU A 407 8.18 -15.42 8.32
N ALA A 408 7.17 -16.23 8.03
CA ALA A 408 5.80 -16.01 8.53
C ALA A 408 5.76 -16.02 10.07
N SER A 409 6.48 -16.94 10.71
CA SER A 409 6.57 -17.03 12.17
C SER A 409 7.25 -15.81 12.79
N ALA A 410 8.30 -15.28 12.14
CA ALA A 410 8.97 -14.06 12.59
C ALA A 410 8.04 -12.84 12.50
N VAL A 411 7.31 -12.69 11.38
CA VAL A 411 6.32 -11.61 11.21
C VAL A 411 5.22 -11.73 12.27
N LEU A 412 4.62 -12.91 12.44
CA LEU A 412 3.63 -13.18 13.48
C LEU A 412 4.15 -12.83 14.88
N GLY A 413 5.39 -13.23 15.19
CA GLY A 413 6.01 -12.94 16.49
C GLY A 413 6.13 -11.44 16.76
N GLY A 414 6.49 -10.65 15.75
CA GLY A 414 6.55 -9.19 15.85
C GLY A 414 5.17 -8.54 16.05
N VAL A 415 4.19 -8.98 15.27
CA VAL A 415 2.79 -8.53 15.34
C VAL A 415 2.18 -8.87 16.70
N ARG A 416 2.34 -10.10 17.16
CA ARG A 416 1.84 -10.55 18.45
C ARG A 416 2.45 -9.76 19.62
N ASN A 417 3.76 -9.54 19.60
CA ASN A 417 4.46 -8.71 20.58
C ASN A 417 3.85 -7.30 20.69
N TYR A 418 3.49 -6.70 19.56
CA TYR A 418 2.82 -5.41 19.57
C TYR A 418 1.48 -5.47 20.27
N PHE A 419 0.58 -6.41 19.91
CA PHE A 419 -0.74 -6.53 20.53
C PHE A 419 -0.70 -6.96 22.00
N GLU A 420 0.34 -7.68 22.42
CA GLU A 420 0.58 -8.00 23.84
C GLU A 420 0.99 -6.77 24.66
N SER A 421 1.76 -5.85 24.07
CA SER A 421 2.25 -4.63 24.71
C SER A 421 1.27 -3.47 24.61
N MET A 422 0.53 -3.37 23.51
CA MET A 422 -0.43 -2.30 23.22
C MET A 422 -1.77 -2.89 22.71
N PRO A 423 -2.52 -3.57 23.56
CA PRO A 423 -3.73 -4.26 23.17
C PRO A 423 -4.85 -3.25 22.82
N PRO A 424 -5.49 -3.37 21.65
CA PRO A 424 -6.64 -2.52 21.32
C PRO A 424 -7.80 -2.77 22.30
N PRO A 425 -8.53 -1.72 22.70
CA PRO A 425 -9.67 -1.87 23.62
C PRO A 425 -10.70 -2.87 23.12
N GLY A 426 -11.29 -3.63 24.04
CA GLY A 426 -12.33 -4.63 23.73
C GLY A 426 -11.83 -5.91 23.05
N THR A 427 -10.51 -6.08 22.91
CA THR A 427 -9.92 -7.30 22.32
C THR A 427 -9.57 -8.35 23.38
N TRP A 428 -9.38 -9.58 22.92
CA TRP A 428 -8.86 -10.67 23.76
C TRP A 428 -7.54 -10.29 24.43
N PHE A 429 -6.64 -9.62 23.72
CA PHE A 429 -5.37 -9.14 24.27
C PHE A 429 -5.56 -8.13 25.40
N ALA A 430 -6.53 -7.20 25.26
CA ALA A 430 -6.88 -6.26 26.33
C ALA A 430 -7.44 -6.99 27.55
N ALA A 431 -8.31 -7.97 27.35
CA ALA A 431 -8.84 -8.79 28.44
C ALA A 431 -7.74 -9.59 29.15
N GLN A 432 -6.77 -10.15 28.41
CA GLN A 432 -5.61 -10.84 29.00
C GLN A 432 -4.69 -9.87 29.76
N ALA A 433 -4.47 -8.67 29.23
CA ALA A 433 -3.71 -7.63 29.94
C ALA A 433 -4.40 -7.22 31.25
N ALA A 434 -5.71 -6.99 31.23
CA ALA A 434 -6.50 -6.67 32.42
C ALA A 434 -6.43 -7.77 33.48
N ARG A 435 -6.48 -9.05 33.06
CA ARG A 435 -6.31 -10.21 33.98
C ARG A 435 -4.93 -10.23 34.62
N ARG A 436 -3.87 -10.04 33.83
CA ARG A 436 -2.49 -9.97 34.36
C ARG A 436 -2.30 -8.84 35.36
N ASN A 437 -2.97 -7.71 35.15
CA ASN A 437 -2.88 -6.52 35.99
C ASN A 437 -3.91 -6.51 37.16
N GLY A 438 -4.74 -7.56 37.28
CA GLY A 438 -5.77 -7.65 38.35
C GLY A 438 -6.94 -6.67 38.18
N THR A 439 -7.09 -6.04 37.00
CA THR A 439 -8.16 -5.08 36.71
C THR A 439 -9.32 -5.65 35.91
N TYR A 440 -9.31 -6.96 35.66
CA TYR A 440 -10.36 -7.65 34.92
C TYR A 440 -11.66 -7.75 35.74
N VAL A 441 -12.71 -7.07 35.30
CA VAL A 441 -14.08 -7.25 35.80
C VAL A 441 -14.78 -8.17 34.81
N ALA A 442 -15.14 -9.40 35.26
CA ALA A 442 -15.93 -10.30 34.43
C ALA A 442 -17.30 -9.64 34.18
N SER A 443 -17.63 -9.39 32.92
CA SER A 443 -18.99 -9.01 32.55
C SER A 443 -19.88 -10.23 32.85
N THR A 444 -20.64 -10.18 33.92
CA THR A 444 -21.73 -11.15 34.17
C THR A 444 -22.70 -10.98 32.99
N PRO A 445 -23.06 -12.04 32.26
CA PRO A 445 -24.15 -11.95 31.29
C PRO A 445 -25.37 -11.41 32.01
N ALA A 446 -26.02 -10.40 31.50
CA ALA A 446 -27.31 -9.96 32.02
C ALA A 446 -28.24 -11.18 32.05
N PRO A 447 -28.99 -11.41 33.14
CA PRO A 447 -29.97 -12.48 33.20
C PRO A 447 -30.92 -12.27 32.02
N VAL A 448 -31.07 -13.29 31.20
CA VAL A 448 -32.15 -13.35 30.21
C VAL A 448 -33.42 -13.45 31.04
N GLU A 449 -34.17 -12.35 31.16
CA GLU A 449 -35.52 -12.41 31.68
C GLU A 449 -36.34 -13.29 30.74
N SER A 450 -36.47 -14.55 31.09
CA SER A 450 -37.54 -15.37 30.59
C SER A 450 -38.83 -14.88 31.27
N GLY A 451 -39.58 -14.07 30.50
CA GLY A 451 -40.94 -13.73 30.91
C GLY A 451 -41.78 -14.99 30.92
N ASP A 452 -42.09 -15.44 32.08
CA ASP A 452 -43.31 -16.25 32.32
C ASP A 452 -44.02 -15.64 33.52
N GLY A 453 -45.25 -15.22 33.26
CA GLY A 453 -46.11 -14.63 34.28
C GLY A 453 -46.78 -15.68 35.13
N SER A 454 -46.70 -15.50 36.42
CA SER A 454 -47.82 -15.85 37.33
C SER A 454 -47.57 -15.23 38.70
N ASP A 455 -48.60 -14.49 39.15
CA ASP A 455 -48.82 -14.00 40.49
C ASP A 455 -48.57 -15.06 41.58
N ASP A 456 -47.97 -14.75 42.68
CA ASP A 456 -48.65 -14.73 43.99
C ASP A 456 -47.77 -14.15 45.11
N SER A 457 -48.45 -13.54 46.03
CA SER A 457 -48.07 -12.77 47.19
C SER A 457 -47.31 -13.55 48.29
N SER A 458 -46.58 -12.79 49.05
CA SER A 458 -46.44 -12.76 50.52
C SER A 458 -45.03 -12.93 51.11
N ASP A 459 -44.79 -11.99 52.02
CA ASP A 459 -44.03 -11.95 53.26
C ASP A 459 -42.50 -11.80 53.36
N ILE A 460 -42.19 -10.54 53.66
CA ILE A 460 -41.38 -10.03 54.81
C ILE A 460 -40.37 -10.99 55.45
N ARG A 461 -39.06 -10.68 55.39
CA ARG A 461 -38.18 -10.55 56.57
C ARG A 461 -36.71 -10.23 56.22
N ALA A 462 -36.24 -9.06 56.60
CA ALA A 462 -34.83 -8.86 56.95
C ALA A 462 -34.64 -9.30 58.42
N PRO A 463 -33.49 -9.71 58.87
CA PRO A 463 -32.33 -8.86 59.09
C PRO A 463 -30.97 -9.59 59.04
N ALA A 464 -29.86 -8.95 58.97
CA ALA A 464 -28.90 -8.72 60.05
C ALA A 464 -27.51 -8.33 59.53
N LYS A 465 -27.05 -7.24 60.08
CA LYS A 465 -25.67 -6.78 60.03
C LYS A 465 -24.75 -7.71 60.81
N THR A 466 -23.57 -8.02 60.27
CA THR A 466 -22.40 -8.30 61.12
C THR A 466 -21.15 -7.63 60.54
N SER A 467 -20.65 -6.75 61.34
CA SER A 467 -19.36 -6.09 61.26
C SER A 467 -18.23 -7.05 61.63
N ALA A 468 -17.15 -7.06 60.86
CA ALA A 468 -15.86 -7.52 61.35
C ALA A 468 -14.74 -6.62 60.87
N LYS A 469 -14.07 -6.13 61.83
CA LYS A 469 -12.93 -5.24 61.91
C LYS A 469 -11.64 -6.08 61.78
N SER A 470 -10.67 -5.70 60.97
CA SER A 470 -9.23 -6.02 61.18
C SER A 470 -8.38 -5.12 60.32
N VAL A 471 -7.75 -4.19 60.89
CA VAL A 471 -6.36 -4.04 61.31
C VAL A 471 -5.34 -4.06 60.16
N ALA A 472 -4.83 -2.85 59.96
CA ALA A 472 -3.70 -2.48 59.11
C ALA A 472 -2.39 -3.13 59.61
N ARG A 473 -1.52 -3.53 58.68
CA ARG A 473 -0.08 -3.59 58.86
C ARG A 473 0.64 -3.34 57.55
N ALA A 474 1.40 -2.21 57.53
CA ALA A 474 2.35 -1.89 56.49
C ALA A 474 3.64 -2.72 56.67
N PRO A 475 4.33 -3.09 55.62
CA PRO A 475 5.77 -3.40 55.70
C PRO A 475 6.65 -2.31 55.09
N ALA A 476 7.81 -2.21 55.72
CA ALA A 476 8.87 -1.25 55.55
C ALA A 476 9.59 -1.37 54.18
N ALA A 477 10.20 -0.25 53.81
CA ALA A 477 11.13 -0.09 52.68
C ALA A 477 12.46 -0.84 52.91
N PRO A 478 13.09 -1.37 51.88
CA PRO A 478 14.48 -1.77 51.96
C PRO A 478 15.43 -0.72 51.33
N ASP A 479 16.61 -0.73 51.93
CA ASP A 479 17.77 0.12 51.79
C ASP A 479 18.39 0.23 50.38
N LYS A 480 19.08 1.36 50.19
CA LYS A 480 20.00 1.67 49.09
C LYS A 480 21.29 0.84 49.18
N PRO A 481 21.87 0.41 48.08
CA PRO A 481 23.30 0.11 48.07
C PRO A 481 24.15 1.21 47.42
N SER A 482 25.33 1.28 47.98
CA SER A 482 26.44 2.19 47.79
C SER A 482 27.04 2.31 46.40
N LYS A 483 27.68 3.47 46.22
CA LYS A 483 28.64 3.85 45.20
C LYS A 483 29.77 2.84 45.03
N VAL A 484 30.10 2.52 43.76
CA VAL A 484 31.46 2.14 43.38
C VAL A 484 31.91 3.09 42.26
N VAL A 485 33.00 3.77 42.57
CA VAL A 485 33.79 4.65 41.72
C VAL A 485 34.75 3.79 40.91
N ALA A 486 34.80 3.94 39.60
CA ALA A 486 35.95 3.55 38.82
C ALA A 486 36.29 4.64 37.79
N LYS A 487 37.55 4.92 37.75
CA LYS A 487 38.32 6.03 37.27
C LYS A 487 38.58 5.95 35.75
N ALA A 488 38.77 7.11 35.17
CA ALA A 488 39.10 7.43 33.79
C ALA A 488 40.36 6.73 33.26
N ASP A 489 40.42 6.61 31.94
CA ASP A 489 41.58 7.06 31.15
C ASP A 489 41.22 7.23 29.67
N ALA A 490 41.52 8.43 29.17
CA ALA A 490 41.53 8.75 27.74
C ALA A 490 42.89 8.43 27.13
N PRO A 491 43.03 8.32 25.80
CA PRO A 491 43.67 9.43 25.13
C PRO A 491 43.07 9.87 23.77
N ALA A 492 43.22 11.16 23.57
CA ALA A 492 42.93 11.89 22.36
C ALA A 492 43.84 11.50 21.17
N LYS A 493 43.31 11.54 19.94
CA LYS A 493 44.09 11.94 18.76
C LYS A 493 43.26 12.76 17.77
N LYS A 494 43.92 13.79 17.28
CA LYS A 494 43.51 14.89 16.43
C LYS A 494 43.17 14.50 15.00
N GLY A 495 42.17 15.16 14.45
CA GLY A 495 42.30 15.92 13.21
C GLY A 495 41.90 15.28 11.91
N SER A 496 40.78 15.71 11.33
CA SER A 496 40.75 16.11 9.92
C SER A 496 39.39 16.75 9.60
N SER A 497 39.45 17.92 8.99
CA SER A 497 38.37 18.76 8.53
C SER A 497 37.70 18.17 7.28
N GLY A 498 36.37 18.30 7.19
CA GLY A 498 35.66 18.26 5.91
C GLY A 498 34.43 17.36 5.83
N ARG A 499 33.30 17.99 5.78
CA ARG A 499 31.95 17.63 5.33
C ARG A 499 30.90 17.64 6.41
N ALA A 500 30.06 18.69 6.35
CA ALA A 500 29.08 19.06 7.35
C ALA A 500 27.68 18.46 7.15
N ASP A 501 27.47 17.43 6.31
CA ASP A 501 26.13 16.96 5.96
C ASP A 501 25.79 15.49 6.27
N GLU A 502 26.69 14.72 6.87
CA GLU A 502 26.43 13.30 7.18
C GLU A 502 26.00 13.00 8.62
N ASN A 503 25.78 14.02 9.46
CA ASN A 503 25.64 13.83 10.91
C ASN A 503 24.26 14.21 11.47
N ILE A 504 23.21 14.24 10.65
CA ILE A 504 21.83 14.53 11.09
C ILE A 504 21.05 13.23 11.16
N ARG A 505 20.58 12.86 12.38
CA ARG A 505 19.76 11.68 12.61
C ARG A 505 18.26 11.95 12.42
N ASP A 506 17.77 13.10 12.92
CA ASP A 506 16.33 13.41 12.93
C ASP A 506 16.10 14.92 13.14
N LEU A 507 14.81 15.34 12.96
CA LEU A 507 14.33 16.68 13.29
C LEU A 507 13.28 16.56 14.40
N HIS A 508 13.50 17.23 15.54
CA HIS A 508 12.58 17.27 16.66
C HIS A 508 11.89 18.63 16.77
N ARG A 509 10.56 18.65 16.85
CA ARG A 509 9.81 19.87 17.16
C ARG A 509 9.54 19.96 18.66
N VAL A 510 10.07 20.98 19.31
CA VAL A 510 9.96 21.17 20.76
C VAL A 510 8.51 21.34 21.20
N GLY A 511 8.03 20.43 22.04
CA GLY A 511 6.72 20.45 22.66
C GLY A 511 6.62 21.34 23.91
N ARG A 512 5.40 21.51 24.46
CA ARG A 512 5.21 22.23 25.74
C ARG A 512 5.82 21.44 26.90
N GLY A 513 6.68 22.08 27.67
CA GLY A 513 7.30 21.47 28.85
C GLY A 513 8.57 20.65 28.57
N GLU A 514 8.96 20.51 27.32
CA GLU A 514 10.23 19.85 26.99
C GLU A 514 11.44 20.72 27.30
N THR A 515 12.50 20.08 27.73
CA THR A 515 13.79 20.71 28.01
C THR A 515 14.86 20.13 27.09
N LEU A 516 15.91 20.90 26.83
CA LEU A 516 17.04 20.44 26.02
C LEU A 516 17.64 19.12 26.53
N THR A 517 17.72 18.97 27.87
CA THR A 517 18.17 17.73 28.49
C THR A 517 17.24 16.57 28.27
N GLY A 518 15.91 16.79 28.35
CA GLY A 518 14.89 15.76 28.07
C GLY A 518 14.94 15.30 26.62
N ILE A 519 15.08 16.24 25.69
CA ILE A 519 15.21 15.93 24.26
C ILE A 519 16.50 15.14 23.99
N ALA A 520 17.64 15.58 24.56
CA ALA A 520 18.90 14.86 24.42
C ALA A 520 18.80 13.41 24.92
N GLN A 521 18.16 13.22 26.08
CA GLN A 521 17.94 11.91 26.68
C GLN A 521 16.98 11.03 25.83
N GLN A 522 15.93 11.60 25.29
CA GLN A 522 14.98 10.92 24.42
C GLN A 522 15.65 10.32 23.17
N TYR A 523 16.59 11.05 22.59
CA TYR A 523 17.29 10.62 21.38
C TYR A 523 18.63 9.94 21.63
N GLY A 524 19.02 9.77 22.89
CA GLY A 524 20.27 9.10 23.26
C GLY A 524 21.54 9.88 22.85
N VAL A 525 21.43 11.20 22.71
CA VAL A 525 22.55 12.10 22.33
C VAL A 525 22.98 12.95 23.51
N SER A 526 24.23 13.44 23.50
CA SER A 526 24.66 14.36 24.54
C SER A 526 24.05 15.76 24.35
N VAL A 527 23.79 16.47 25.45
CA VAL A 527 23.30 17.87 25.39
C VAL A 527 24.30 18.75 24.63
N GLY A 528 25.59 18.47 24.73
CA GLY A 528 26.62 19.18 23.97
C GLY A 528 26.53 18.95 22.47
N ALA A 529 26.33 17.71 22.04
CA ALA A 529 26.13 17.38 20.63
C ALA A 529 24.85 18.02 20.05
N LEU A 530 23.74 18.00 20.83
CA LEU A 530 22.48 18.62 20.44
C LEU A 530 22.62 20.15 20.32
N LYS A 531 23.33 20.82 21.25
CA LYS A 531 23.65 22.25 21.16
C LYS A 531 24.48 22.59 19.93
N LEU A 532 25.53 21.81 19.68
CA LEU A 532 26.43 22.03 18.54
C LEU A 532 25.66 21.90 17.19
N ALA A 533 24.86 20.87 17.06
CA ALA A 533 24.04 20.62 15.83
C ALA A 533 23.04 21.76 15.57
N ASN A 534 22.56 22.43 16.64
CA ASN A 534 21.57 23.49 16.56
C ASN A 534 22.14 24.91 16.73
N LYS A 535 23.48 25.06 16.82
CA LYS A 535 24.18 26.34 17.01
C LYS A 535 23.67 27.11 18.23
N MET A 536 23.39 26.39 19.33
CA MET A 536 22.84 26.95 20.56
C MET A 536 23.95 27.26 21.57
N ASN A 537 23.89 28.45 22.15
CA ASN A 537 24.84 28.87 23.18
C ASN A 537 24.32 28.61 24.60
N ASP A 538 22.98 28.48 24.77
CA ASP A 538 22.35 28.21 26.07
C ASP A 538 21.54 26.88 26.03
N ASN A 539 20.84 26.57 27.13
CA ASN A 539 20.03 25.37 27.25
C ASN A 539 18.52 25.65 27.03
N THR A 540 18.18 26.85 26.56
CA THR A 540 16.80 27.27 26.44
C THR A 540 16.23 26.84 25.09
N VAL A 541 15.15 26.06 25.12
CA VAL A 541 14.39 25.65 23.92
C VAL A 541 13.06 26.40 23.87
N ARG A 542 12.64 26.78 22.67
CA ARG A 542 11.35 27.44 22.47
C ARG A 542 10.33 26.44 21.94
N VAL A 543 9.14 26.42 22.56
CA VAL A 543 8.02 25.60 22.10
C VAL A 543 7.70 25.90 20.64
N GLY A 544 7.60 24.86 19.82
CA GLY A 544 7.35 24.94 18.39
C GLY A 544 8.59 25.09 17.50
N SER A 545 9.78 25.34 18.07
CA SER A 545 11.02 25.35 17.29
C SER A 545 11.40 23.92 16.84
N VAL A 546 12.07 23.84 15.69
CA VAL A 546 12.56 22.56 15.15
C VAL A 546 14.05 22.46 15.45
N MET A 547 14.46 21.37 16.08
CA MET A 547 15.85 21.05 16.44
C MET A 547 16.38 19.90 15.58
N VAL A 548 17.61 20.04 15.14
CA VAL A 548 18.38 18.98 14.46
C VAL A 548 18.95 18.03 15.51
N ILE A 549 18.65 16.74 15.37
CA ILE A 549 19.20 15.70 16.23
C ILE A 549 20.40 15.06 15.52
N PRO A 550 21.61 15.18 16.07
CA PRO A 550 22.78 14.57 15.47
C PRO A 550 22.74 13.04 15.60
N SER A 551 23.34 12.33 14.65
CA SER A 551 23.69 10.93 14.83
C SER A 551 24.75 10.84 15.93
N GLY A 552 24.45 10.12 17.02
CA GLY A 552 25.32 9.96 18.17
C GLY A 552 26.59 9.19 17.87
#